data_53e23eed0ae812ba2a5325f52dd20c08
#
_entry.id   53e23eed0ae812ba2a5325f52dd20c08
#
_cell.length_a   1.000
_cell.length_b   1.000
_cell.length_c   1.000
_cell.angle_alpha   90.00
_cell.angle_beta   90.00
_cell.angle_gamma   90.00
#
_symmetry.space_group_name_H-M   'P 1'
#
loop_
_entity.id
_entity.type
_entity.pdbx_description
1 polymer ?
#
loop_
_entity_poly.entity_id
_entity_poly.type
_entity_poly.pdbx_seq_one_letter_code
_entity_poly.pdbx_strand_id
1 'polypeptide(L)'
;MDNKTQYQCELLGNRLSKRYKHLKKWAKRSNVNCFRLYDKDIPEIPLAIDLYETETSMPGETGTFYVQVALYKRPYEKDQIDENLWLESMKNQIAFTLSVPQENIVIKTRQQQKGENHMITVLRYRRP
;
A
#
# COMPACT_ATOMS: atom_id res chain seq x y z
N MET A 1 10.53 -9.82 16.02
CA MET A 1 9.13 -9.74 15.58
C MET A 1 8.35 -10.82 16.28
N ASP A 2 7.24 -10.48 16.87
CA ASP A 2 6.49 -11.50 17.59
C ASP A 2 5.69 -12.36 16.61
N ASN A 3 5.16 -13.47 17.12
CA ASN A 3 4.48 -14.43 16.26
C ASN A 3 3.22 -13.86 15.60
N LYS A 4 2.53 -12.99 16.31
CA LYS A 4 1.31 -12.40 15.77
C LYS A 4 1.62 -11.48 14.61
N THR A 5 2.64 -10.64 14.75
CA THR A 5 3.04 -9.72 13.69
C THR A 5 3.54 -10.51 12.48
N GLN A 6 4.29 -11.57 12.70
CA GLN A 6 4.79 -12.37 11.61
C GLN A 6 3.65 -13.02 10.85
N TYR A 7 2.66 -13.53 11.57
CA TYR A 7 1.49 -14.13 10.94
C TYR A 7 0.74 -13.10 10.11
N GLN A 8 0.59 -11.89 10.65
CA GLN A 8 -0.09 -10.83 9.92
C GLN A 8 0.69 -10.42 8.68
N CYS A 9 2.02 -10.41 8.75
CA CYS A 9 2.84 -10.12 7.57
C CYS A 9 2.60 -11.16 6.49
N GLU A 10 2.50 -12.42 6.86
CA GLU A 10 2.26 -13.48 5.89
C GLU A 10 0.88 -13.33 5.25
N LEU A 11 -0.13 -13.01 6.05
CA LEU A 11 -1.46 -12.81 5.53
C LEU A 11 -1.48 -11.65 4.56
N LEU A 12 -0.85 -10.55 4.92
CA LEU A 12 -0.81 -9.37 4.09
C LEU A 12 -0.07 -9.68 2.79
N GLY A 13 1.07 -10.34 2.88
CA GLY A 13 1.86 -10.67 1.69
C GLY A 13 1.08 -11.53 0.72
N ASN A 14 0.38 -12.55 1.24
CA ASN A 14 -0.40 -13.42 0.38
C ASN A 14 -1.54 -12.66 -0.29
N ARG A 15 -2.19 -11.78 0.46
CA ARG A 15 -3.29 -11.00 -0.10
C ARG A 15 -2.81 -10.03 -1.15
N LEU A 16 -1.69 -9.33 -0.89
CA LEU A 16 -1.14 -8.39 -1.84
C LEU A 16 -0.70 -9.09 -3.12
N SER A 17 -0.08 -10.23 -2.99
CA SER A 17 0.39 -10.97 -4.15
C SER A 17 -0.77 -11.38 -5.05
N LYS A 18 -1.85 -11.87 -4.46
CA LYS A 18 -3.01 -12.25 -5.22
C LYS A 18 -3.67 -11.06 -5.89
N ARG A 19 -3.85 -9.99 -5.14
CA ARG A 19 -4.49 -8.79 -5.69
C ARG A 19 -3.65 -8.19 -6.80
N TYR A 20 -2.35 -8.13 -6.63
CA TYR A 20 -1.48 -7.54 -7.64
C TYR A 20 -1.51 -8.36 -8.93
N LYS A 21 -1.46 -9.68 -8.81
CA LYS A 21 -1.52 -10.53 -9.96
C LYS A 21 -2.80 -10.29 -10.74
N HIS A 22 -3.90 -10.15 -10.01
CA HIS A 22 -5.20 -9.96 -10.62
C HIS A 22 -5.34 -8.57 -11.24
N LEU A 23 -4.87 -7.54 -10.55
CA LEU A 23 -5.12 -6.18 -10.97
C LEU A 23 -4.12 -5.61 -11.95
N LYS A 24 -2.91 -6.15 -12.00
CA LYS A 24 -1.90 -5.53 -12.86
C LYS A 24 -2.26 -5.64 -14.34
N LYS A 25 -2.92 -6.71 -14.73
CA LYS A 25 -3.33 -6.85 -16.12
C LYS A 25 -4.44 -5.87 -16.46
N TRP A 26 -5.38 -5.71 -15.52
CA TRP A 26 -6.45 -4.74 -15.70
C TRP A 26 -5.88 -3.33 -15.81
N ALA A 27 -4.94 -2.98 -14.94
CA ALA A 27 -4.36 -1.65 -14.94
C ALA A 27 -3.64 -1.37 -16.25
N LYS A 28 -2.93 -2.36 -16.76
CA LYS A 28 -2.22 -2.18 -18.00
C LYS A 28 -3.17 -2.00 -19.17
N ARG A 29 -4.21 -2.83 -19.23
CA ARG A 29 -5.18 -2.72 -20.31
C ARG A 29 -5.97 -1.41 -20.26
N SER A 30 -6.23 -0.91 -19.05
CA SER A 30 -7.03 0.28 -18.87
C SER A 30 -6.19 1.53 -18.81
N ASN A 31 -4.87 1.41 -18.99
CA ASN A 31 -3.97 2.52 -18.94
C ASN A 31 -4.07 3.28 -17.62
N VAL A 32 -4.17 2.54 -16.52
CA VAL A 32 -4.26 3.11 -15.19
C VAL A 32 -2.92 2.95 -14.51
N ASN A 33 -2.38 4.03 -13.98
CA ASN A 33 -1.09 3.97 -13.32
C ASN A 33 -1.17 4.20 -11.81
N CYS A 34 -2.37 4.25 -11.25
CA CYS A 34 -2.53 4.41 -9.80
C CYS A 34 -3.80 3.70 -9.39
N PHE A 35 -3.72 2.77 -8.47
CA PHE A 35 -4.92 2.06 -8.01
C PHE A 35 -4.74 1.50 -6.62
N ARG A 36 -5.86 1.30 -5.93
CA ARG A 36 -5.83 0.76 -4.58
C ARG A 36 -5.68 -0.75 -4.63
N LEU A 37 -4.63 -1.23 -3.99
CA LEU A 37 -4.32 -2.63 -3.99
C LEU A 37 -4.93 -3.34 -2.79
N TYR A 38 -5.06 -2.65 -1.67
CA TYR A 38 -5.53 -3.27 -0.44
C TYR A 38 -6.29 -2.22 0.37
N ASP A 39 -7.41 -2.59 0.96
CA ASP A 39 -8.21 -1.65 1.74
C ASP A 39 -8.89 -2.39 2.87
N LYS A 40 -8.16 -2.61 3.96
CA LYS A 40 -8.69 -3.30 5.14
C LYS A 40 -9.26 -4.68 4.83
N ASP A 41 -8.72 -5.34 3.81
CA ASP A 41 -9.22 -6.66 3.43
C ASP A 41 -9.13 -7.63 4.58
N ILE A 42 -8.12 -7.48 5.43
CA ILE A 42 -7.95 -8.31 6.62
C ILE A 42 -8.22 -7.40 7.80
N PRO A 43 -9.25 -7.67 8.60
CA PRO A 43 -9.66 -6.73 9.66
C PRO A 43 -8.56 -6.36 10.65
N GLU A 44 -7.67 -7.28 10.98
CA GLU A 44 -6.61 -6.98 11.93
C GLU A 44 -5.49 -6.17 11.30
N ILE A 45 -5.53 -5.91 10.03
CA ILE A 45 -4.54 -5.12 9.32
C ILE A 45 -5.27 -3.94 8.68
N PRO A 46 -5.54 -2.89 9.47
CA PRO A 46 -6.36 -1.76 9.01
C PRO A 46 -5.57 -0.76 8.19
N LEU A 47 -5.09 -1.20 7.05
CA LEU A 47 -4.30 -0.37 6.17
C LEU A 47 -4.99 -0.16 4.83
N ALA A 48 -4.69 0.94 4.18
CA ALA A 48 -5.04 1.15 2.79
C ALA A 48 -3.73 1.27 2.04
N ILE A 49 -3.56 0.50 1.00
CA ILE A 49 -2.31 0.44 0.25
C ILE A 49 -2.57 0.76 -1.20
N ASP A 50 -1.98 1.84 -1.67
CA ASP A 50 -2.13 2.28 -3.05
C ASP A 50 -0.82 2.12 -3.79
N LEU A 51 -0.87 1.56 -4.98
CA LEU A 51 0.29 1.36 -5.81
C LEU A 51 0.20 2.28 -7.00
N TYR A 52 1.29 2.96 -7.34
CA TYR A 52 1.30 3.78 -8.53
C TYR A 52 2.65 3.71 -9.22
N GLU A 53 2.63 3.93 -10.51
CA GLU A 53 3.78 3.83 -11.35
C GLU A 53 3.95 5.16 -12.06
N THR A 54 5.17 5.68 -12.12
CA THR A 54 5.41 6.95 -12.81
C THR A 54 5.30 6.74 -14.31
N GLU A 55 4.97 7.81 -15.02
CA GLU A 55 4.92 7.74 -16.46
C GLU A 55 6.32 7.66 -17.03
N THR A 56 6.43 7.09 -18.21
CA THR A 56 7.73 6.98 -18.87
C THR A 56 7.66 7.77 -20.14
N SER A 57 8.81 8.16 -20.65
CA SER A 57 8.86 8.95 -21.87
C SER A 57 8.79 8.09 -23.11
N MET A 58 9.00 6.80 -23.00
CA MET A 58 8.99 5.92 -24.17
C MET A 58 8.02 4.78 -23.99
N PRO A 59 7.29 4.41 -25.02
CA PRO A 59 6.36 3.30 -24.95
C PRO A 59 7.11 2.01 -24.63
N GLY A 60 6.51 1.22 -23.79
CA GLY A 60 7.10 -0.06 -23.43
C GLY A 60 8.06 -0.01 -22.27
N GLU A 61 8.43 1.18 -21.82
CA GLU A 61 9.29 1.30 -20.67
C GLU A 61 8.48 1.10 -19.40
N THR A 62 9.10 0.52 -18.39
CA THR A 62 8.46 0.36 -17.09
C THR A 62 8.83 1.56 -16.23
N GLY A 63 7.83 2.21 -15.66
CA GLY A 63 8.09 3.33 -14.79
C GLY A 63 8.56 2.88 -13.42
N THR A 64 8.74 3.85 -12.54
CA THR A 64 9.16 3.56 -11.18
C THR A 64 7.91 3.37 -10.33
N PHE A 65 7.90 2.34 -9.49
CA PHE A 65 6.76 2.07 -8.64
C PHE A 65 6.92 2.72 -7.29
N TYR A 66 5.82 3.25 -6.78
CA TYR A 66 5.74 3.85 -5.46
C TYR A 66 4.51 3.29 -4.77
N VAL A 67 4.57 3.24 -3.44
CA VAL A 67 3.47 2.71 -2.66
C VAL A 67 3.14 3.69 -1.56
N GLN A 68 1.85 3.97 -1.36
CA GLN A 68 1.42 4.82 -0.29
C GLN A 68 0.59 3.97 0.66
N VAL A 69 0.95 3.99 1.93
CA VAL A 69 0.27 3.19 2.94
C VAL A 69 -0.37 4.14 3.94
N ALA A 70 -1.66 3.98 4.17
CA ALA A 70 -2.37 4.78 5.15
C ALA A 70 -2.89 3.87 6.25
N LEU A 71 -2.75 4.30 7.50
CA LEU A 71 -3.24 3.54 8.63
C LEU A 71 -4.58 4.12 9.05
N TYR A 72 -5.62 3.29 9.06
CA TYR A 72 -6.90 3.72 9.52
C TYR A 72 -6.91 3.81 11.04
N LYS A 73 -7.77 4.62 11.58
CA LYS A 73 -7.87 4.77 13.02
C LYS A 73 -8.36 3.48 13.63
N ARG A 74 -7.72 3.06 14.72
CA ARG A 74 -8.14 1.86 15.40
C ARG A 74 -9.19 2.23 16.42
N PRO A 75 -10.08 1.31 16.76
CA PRO A 75 -11.10 1.57 17.77
C PRO A 75 -10.54 1.57 19.19
N TYR A 76 -9.27 1.27 19.37
CA TYR A 76 -8.63 1.29 20.67
C TYR A 76 -7.27 1.94 20.53
N GLU A 77 -6.70 2.37 21.65
CA GLU A 77 -5.42 2.99 21.62
C GLU A 77 -4.33 1.94 21.61
N LYS A 78 -3.24 2.22 20.96
CA LYS A 78 -2.12 1.33 20.90
C LYS A 78 -0.88 2.14 21.18
N ASP A 79 0.07 1.54 21.91
CA ASP A 79 1.32 2.19 22.22
C ASP A 79 2.01 2.64 20.94
N GLN A 80 2.46 3.89 20.91
CA GLN A 80 3.04 4.45 19.69
C GLN A 80 4.30 3.69 19.25
N ILE A 81 5.10 3.23 20.20
CA ILE A 81 6.31 2.51 19.86
C ILE A 81 5.95 1.17 19.21
N ASP A 82 4.98 0.47 19.81
CA ASP A 82 4.53 -0.81 19.25
C ASP A 82 3.90 -0.61 17.88
N GLU A 83 3.15 0.48 17.71
CA GLU A 83 2.52 0.78 16.45
C GLU A 83 3.58 1.03 15.38
N ASN A 84 4.62 1.79 15.72
CA ASN A 84 5.68 2.08 14.77
C ASN A 84 6.44 0.81 14.36
N LEU A 85 6.70 -0.06 15.31
CA LEU A 85 7.38 -1.33 15.01
C LEU A 85 6.51 -2.20 14.11
N TRP A 86 5.22 -2.23 14.40
CA TRP A 86 4.28 -3.00 13.60
C TRP A 86 4.23 -2.45 12.17
N LEU A 87 4.14 -1.13 12.03
CA LEU A 87 4.08 -0.51 10.71
C LEU A 87 5.37 -0.78 9.93
N GLU A 88 6.50 -0.79 10.62
CA GLU A 88 7.76 -1.06 9.94
C GLU A 88 7.77 -2.50 9.42
N SER A 89 7.23 -3.43 10.20
CA SER A 89 7.14 -4.83 9.75
C SER A 89 6.23 -4.96 8.54
N MET A 90 5.10 -4.25 8.54
CA MET A 90 4.19 -4.28 7.41
C MET A 90 4.85 -3.66 6.17
N LYS A 91 5.57 -2.56 6.37
CA LYS A 91 6.26 -1.90 5.28
C LYS A 91 7.30 -2.84 4.65
N ASN A 92 8.05 -3.56 5.49
CA ASN A 92 9.03 -4.50 4.99
C ASN A 92 8.37 -5.60 4.17
N GLN A 93 7.22 -6.08 4.62
CA GLN A 93 6.50 -7.12 3.91
C GLN A 93 5.98 -6.61 2.56
N ILE A 94 5.48 -5.38 2.54
CA ILE A 94 4.98 -4.78 1.32
C ILE A 94 6.13 -4.64 0.31
N ALA A 95 7.27 -4.14 0.77
CA ALA A 95 8.43 -3.96 -0.10
C ALA A 95 8.86 -5.29 -0.71
N PHE A 96 8.90 -6.33 0.11
CA PHE A 96 9.31 -7.64 -0.35
C PHE A 96 8.31 -8.21 -1.35
N THR A 97 7.04 -8.15 -1.02
CA THR A 97 6.01 -8.77 -1.84
C THR A 97 5.87 -8.09 -3.20
N LEU A 98 5.95 -6.77 -3.23
CA LEU A 98 5.75 -6.02 -4.46
C LEU A 98 7.07 -5.68 -5.16
N SER A 99 8.19 -6.06 -4.56
CA SER A 99 9.52 -5.78 -5.13
C SER A 99 9.71 -4.28 -5.35
N VAL A 100 9.33 -3.49 -4.35
CA VAL A 100 9.46 -2.05 -4.41
C VAL A 100 10.49 -1.63 -3.37
N PRO A 101 11.42 -0.73 -3.70
CA PRO A 101 12.41 -0.28 -2.71
C PRO A 101 11.72 0.38 -1.53
N GLN A 102 12.28 0.21 -0.35
CA GLN A 102 11.66 0.76 0.85
C GLN A 102 11.57 2.27 0.81
N GLU A 103 12.52 2.94 0.18
CA GLU A 103 12.48 4.38 0.08
C GLU A 103 11.33 4.87 -0.80
N ASN A 104 10.71 3.99 -1.56
CA ASN A 104 9.57 4.36 -2.40
C ASN A 104 8.23 4.06 -1.70
N ILE A 105 8.27 3.67 -0.45
CA ILE A 105 7.04 3.40 0.30
C ILE A 105 6.85 4.50 1.34
N VAL A 106 5.72 5.19 1.24
CA VAL A 106 5.41 6.29 2.14
C VAL A 106 4.28 5.87 3.05
N ILE A 107 4.47 6.03 4.35
CA ILE A 107 3.43 5.70 5.32
C ILE A 107 2.80 6.97 5.84
N LYS A 108 1.48 7.08 5.76
CA LYS A 108 0.76 8.21 6.28
C LYS A 108 -0.06 7.76 7.46
N THR A 109 0.09 8.43 8.57
CA THR A 109 -0.74 8.10 9.71
C THR A 109 -1.89 9.02 9.61
N ARG A 110 -3.00 8.48 9.53
CA ARG A 110 -4.06 9.17 9.30
C ARG A 110 -4.46 10.25 10.00
N GLN A 111 -4.63 10.64 10.50
CA GLN A 111 -4.92 11.68 11.13
C GLN A 111 -5.89 12.36 10.53
N GLN A 112 -6.29 12.94 10.36
CA GLN A 112 -7.18 13.57 9.86
C GLN A 112 -7.06 14.20 8.86
N GLN A 113 -7.11 14.15 8.19
CA GLN A 113 -6.87 14.62 7.20
C GLN A 113 -7.78 15.34 6.51
N LYS A 114 -8.42 16.05 6.76
CA LYS A 114 -9.20 16.76 6.09
C LYS A 114 -8.66 17.31 4.94
N GLY A 115 -9.00 17.01 3.86
CA GLY A 115 -8.65 17.61 2.61
C GLY A 115 -7.29 17.38 2.14
N GLU A 116 -6.71 16.42 2.70
CA GLU A 116 -5.51 16.28 2.31
C GLU A 116 -5.21 15.30 1.38
N ASN A 117 -5.85 14.53 0.84
CA ASN A 117 -5.52 13.51 -0.09
C ASN A 117 -5.54 13.94 -1.49
N HIS A 118 -5.37 15.23 -1.74
CA HIS A 118 -5.42 15.64 -3.11
C HIS A 118 -4.23 15.12 -3.91
N MET A 119 -3.23 14.59 -3.26
CA MET A 119 -2.16 14.00 -4.02
C MET A 119 -2.67 12.84 -4.83
N ILE A 120 -3.51 12.01 -4.25
CA ILE A 120 -4.08 10.89 -4.96
C ILE A 120 -5.02 11.39 -6.04
N THR A 121 -5.76 12.44 -5.75
CA THR A 121 -6.65 13.01 -6.73
C THR A 121 -5.87 13.50 -7.95
N VAL A 122 -4.74 14.14 -7.71
CA VAL A 122 -3.93 14.65 -8.80
C VAL A 122 -3.41 13.52 -9.66
N LEU A 123 -3.12 12.39 -9.06
CA LEU A 123 -2.60 11.25 -9.79
C LEU A 123 -3.72 10.47 -10.49
N ARG A 124 -4.96 10.96 -10.39
CA ARG A 124 -6.06 10.28 -11.03
C ARG A 124 -6.26 8.88 -10.53
N TYR A 125 -6.31 8.75 -9.24
CA TYR A 125 -6.51 7.47 -8.60
C TYR A 125 -7.82 6.84 -9.06
N ARG A 126 -7.79 5.55 -9.38
CA ARG A 126 -8.98 4.84 -9.77
C ARG A 126 -9.08 3.55 -9.02
N ARG A 127 -10.29 3.14 -8.73
CA ARG A 127 -10.48 1.87 -8.09
C ARG A 127 -10.74 0.83 -9.12
N PRO A 128 -10.22 -0.35 -8.93
CA PRO A 128 -10.42 -1.45 -9.87
C PRO A 128 -11.87 -1.88 -9.91
#